data_9da400926a7984b2802c1e6c07145a72
#
_entry.id   9da400926a7984b2802c1e6c07145a72
#
_cell.length_a   1.000
_cell.length_b   1.000
_cell.length_c   1.000
_cell.angle_alpha   90.00
_cell.angle_beta   90.00
_cell.angle_gamma   90.00
#
_symmetry.space_group_name_H-M   'P 1'
#
loop_
_entity.id
_entity.type
_entity.pdbx_description
1 polymer ?
#
loop_
_entity_poly.entity_id
_entity_poly.type
_entity_poly.pdbx_seq_one_letter_code
_entity_poly.pdbx_strand_id
1 'polypeptide(L)'
;MIQIESTSKNTVMVVRVTGRLDAATSNEFEQVCEGAVAAGARSLILEVSQLRYVSSAGLRVVLSAGKAVQGKGGTLRLAGLGGMVREVFEISGFSGLFPQHESVEAAVAETG
;
A
#
# COMPACT_ATOMS: atom_id res chain seq x y z
N MET A 1 1.91 -9.59 -14.47
CA MET A 1 1.51 -10.57 -13.46
C MET A 1 1.76 -10.00 -12.07
N ILE A 2 0.90 -10.29 -11.11
CA ILE A 2 0.99 -9.76 -9.77
C ILE A 2 0.67 -10.86 -8.77
N GLN A 3 1.30 -10.79 -7.61
CA GLN A 3 0.94 -11.60 -6.45
C GLN A 3 0.64 -10.67 -5.30
N ILE A 4 -0.48 -10.91 -4.63
CA ILE A 4 -0.89 -10.09 -3.51
C ILE A 4 -1.19 -11.02 -2.33
N GLU A 5 -0.52 -10.76 -1.21
CA GLU A 5 -0.75 -11.49 0.04
C GLU A 5 -1.19 -10.49 1.09
N SER A 6 -2.18 -10.87 1.88
CA SER A 6 -2.63 -10.01 2.97
C SER A 6 -2.62 -10.78 4.27
N THR A 7 -2.13 -10.14 5.32
CA THR A 7 -2.16 -10.69 6.67
C THR A 7 -2.65 -9.61 7.61
N SER A 8 -3.41 -10.00 8.61
CA SER A 8 -3.94 -9.04 9.57
C SER A 8 -3.58 -9.45 10.99
N LYS A 9 -3.36 -8.46 11.84
CA LYS A 9 -3.17 -8.65 13.26
C LYS A 9 -3.86 -7.48 13.95
N ASN A 10 -4.96 -7.77 14.65
CA ASN A 10 -5.81 -6.74 15.24
C ASN A 10 -6.35 -5.84 14.15
N THR A 11 -6.08 -4.52 14.22
CA THR A 11 -6.56 -3.57 13.22
C THR A 11 -5.51 -3.18 12.19
N VAL A 12 -4.38 -3.89 12.18
CA VAL A 12 -3.31 -3.65 11.22
C VAL A 12 -3.40 -4.70 10.11
N MET A 13 -3.50 -4.23 8.89
CA MET A 13 -3.49 -5.11 7.71
C MET A 13 -2.24 -4.84 6.91
N VAL A 14 -1.47 -5.90 6.63
CA VAL A 14 -0.29 -5.82 5.77
C VAL A 14 -0.65 -6.44 4.43
N VAL A 15 -0.50 -5.66 3.37
CA VAL A 15 -0.74 -6.12 1.99
C VAL A 15 0.61 -6.11 1.28
N ARG A 16 1.09 -7.30 0.94
CA ARG A 16 2.36 -7.45 0.23
C ARG A 16 2.09 -7.62 -1.25
N VAL A 17 2.71 -6.77 -2.05
CA VAL A 17 2.48 -6.75 -3.50
C VAL A 17 3.78 -7.08 -4.22
N THR A 18 3.75 -8.11 -5.05
CA THR A 18 4.92 -8.59 -5.79
C THR A 18 4.64 -8.52 -7.29
N GLY A 19 5.55 -7.97 -8.06
CA GLY A 19 5.46 -7.97 -9.52
C GLY A 19 5.15 -6.61 -10.10
N ARG A 20 4.15 -6.54 -10.97
CA ARG A 20 3.83 -5.32 -11.72
C ARG A 20 2.41 -4.87 -11.40
N LEU A 21 2.29 -3.63 -10.96
CA LEU A 21 0.99 -3.03 -10.66
C LEU A 21 0.65 -2.07 -11.81
N ASP A 22 -0.09 -2.57 -12.76
CA ASP A 22 -0.44 -1.85 -13.98
C ASP A 22 -1.96 -1.84 -14.19
N ALA A 23 -2.42 -1.38 -15.35
CA ALA A 23 -3.84 -1.28 -15.63
C ALA A 23 -4.54 -2.65 -15.57
N ALA A 24 -3.83 -3.72 -15.95
CA ALA A 24 -4.42 -5.07 -15.95
C ALA A 24 -4.53 -5.67 -14.55
N THR A 25 -3.67 -5.27 -13.61
CA THR A 25 -3.60 -5.86 -12.27
C THR A 25 -4.15 -4.95 -11.18
N SER A 26 -4.34 -3.67 -11.46
CA SER A 26 -4.75 -2.70 -10.44
C SER A 26 -6.13 -3.01 -9.84
N ASN A 27 -7.03 -3.63 -10.62
CA ASN A 27 -8.35 -3.96 -10.13
C ASN A 27 -8.29 -5.03 -9.03
N GLU A 28 -7.43 -6.02 -9.19
CA GLU A 28 -7.22 -7.06 -8.18
C GLU A 28 -6.68 -6.43 -6.89
N PHE A 29 -5.71 -5.54 -7.03
CA PHE A 29 -5.13 -4.83 -5.90
C PHE A 29 -6.17 -3.96 -5.20
N GLU A 30 -7.01 -3.28 -5.97
CA GLU A 30 -8.08 -2.44 -5.43
C GLU A 30 -9.04 -3.27 -4.58
N GLN A 31 -9.43 -4.46 -5.06
CA GLN A 31 -10.34 -5.32 -4.32
C GLN A 31 -9.74 -5.77 -2.99
N VAL A 32 -8.45 -6.07 -2.96
CA VAL A 32 -7.79 -6.45 -1.71
C VAL A 32 -7.78 -5.28 -0.72
N CYS A 33 -7.47 -4.08 -1.19
CA CYS A 33 -7.46 -2.90 -0.33
C CYS A 33 -8.86 -2.56 0.19
N GLU A 34 -9.86 -2.63 -0.67
CA GLU A 34 -11.25 -2.39 -0.26
C GLU A 34 -11.70 -3.40 0.78
N GLY A 35 -11.32 -4.67 0.58
CA GLY A 35 -11.62 -5.72 1.53
C GLY A 35 -10.99 -5.46 2.90
N ALA A 36 -9.76 -4.98 2.92
CA ALA A 36 -9.06 -4.66 4.16
C ALA A 36 -9.77 -3.53 4.92
N VAL A 37 -10.16 -2.47 4.22
CA VAL A 37 -10.87 -1.35 4.82
C VAL A 37 -12.24 -1.79 5.32
N ALA A 38 -12.96 -2.57 4.52
CA ALA A 38 -14.28 -3.09 4.91
C ALA A 38 -14.21 -4.00 6.13
N ALA A 39 -13.10 -4.71 6.29
CA ALA A 39 -12.89 -5.60 7.45
C ALA A 39 -12.49 -4.83 8.71
N GLY A 40 -12.34 -3.52 8.63
CA GLY A 40 -12.06 -2.68 9.79
C GLY A 40 -10.60 -2.33 9.99
N ALA A 41 -9.77 -2.45 8.98
CA ALA A 41 -8.36 -2.08 9.09
C ALA A 41 -8.24 -0.59 9.43
N ARG A 42 -7.51 -0.27 10.48
CA ARG A 42 -7.20 1.10 10.86
C ARG A 42 -5.82 1.50 10.40
N SER A 43 -4.94 0.53 10.20
CA SER A 43 -3.63 0.76 9.62
C SER A 43 -3.47 -0.18 8.45
N LEU A 44 -3.18 0.38 7.29
CA LEU A 44 -2.95 -0.38 6.08
C LEU A 44 -1.49 -0.17 5.70
N ILE A 45 -0.72 -1.25 5.74
CA ILE A 45 0.69 -1.22 5.38
C ILE A 45 0.85 -1.93 4.04
N LEU A 46 1.33 -1.20 3.05
CA LEU A 46 1.63 -1.76 1.74
C LEU A 46 3.11 -2.10 1.70
N GLU A 47 3.41 -3.39 1.63
CA GLU A 47 4.78 -3.87 1.53
C GLU A 47 5.11 -3.99 0.05
N VAL A 48 6.01 -3.15 -0.45
CA VAL A 48 6.26 -2.98 -1.87
C VAL A 48 7.71 -3.23 -2.26
N SER A 49 8.48 -3.93 -1.41
CA SER A 49 9.88 -4.19 -1.70
C SER A 49 10.09 -5.07 -2.94
N GLN A 50 9.10 -5.89 -3.29
CA GLN A 50 9.16 -6.76 -4.47
C GLN A 50 8.30 -6.24 -5.62
N LEU A 51 7.77 -5.03 -5.49
CA LEU A 51 7.04 -4.39 -6.58
C LEU A 51 8.06 -3.81 -7.56
N ARG A 52 7.95 -4.17 -8.83
CA ARG A 52 8.91 -3.79 -9.85
C ARG A 52 8.44 -2.67 -10.76
N TYR A 53 7.15 -2.42 -10.76
CA TYR A 53 6.57 -1.42 -11.63
C TYR A 53 5.23 -0.97 -11.07
N VAL A 54 4.94 0.32 -11.16
CA VAL A 54 3.64 0.87 -10.80
C VAL A 54 3.23 1.88 -11.86
N SER A 55 2.01 1.73 -12.37
CA SER A 55 1.43 2.64 -13.36
C SER A 55 0.57 3.69 -12.65
N SER A 56 0.08 4.65 -13.43
CA SER A 56 -0.85 5.66 -12.90
C SER A 56 -2.13 5.00 -12.36
N ALA A 57 -2.57 3.89 -12.97
CA ALA A 57 -3.74 3.16 -12.46
C ALA A 57 -3.44 2.58 -11.07
N GLY A 58 -2.24 2.03 -10.87
CA GLY A 58 -1.83 1.51 -9.58
C GLY A 58 -1.70 2.61 -8.52
N LEU A 59 -1.12 3.74 -8.90
CA LEU A 59 -1.00 4.88 -7.99
C LEU A 59 -2.37 5.40 -7.56
N ARG A 60 -3.35 5.40 -8.48
CA ARG A 60 -4.70 5.82 -8.16
C ARG A 60 -5.32 4.92 -7.10
N VAL A 61 -5.08 3.61 -7.17
CA VAL A 61 -5.59 2.68 -6.16
C VAL A 61 -4.94 2.96 -4.80
N VAL A 62 -3.63 3.21 -4.77
CA VAL A 62 -2.95 3.56 -3.52
C VAL A 62 -3.56 4.81 -2.91
N LEU A 63 -3.79 5.84 -3.71
CA LEU A 63 -4.39 7.08 -3.23
C LEU A 63 -5.80 6.83 -2.69
N SER A 64 -6.60 6.08 -3.40
CA SER A 64 -7.98 5.76 -3.02
C SER A 64 -8.01 4.97 -1.71
N ALA A 65 -7.13 3.97 -1.57
CA ALA A 65 -7.03 3.18 -0.35
C ALA A 65 -6.60 4.03 0.83
N GLY A 66 -5.65 4.94 0.60
CA GLY A 66 -5.19 5.87 1.64
C GLY A 66 -6.32 6.77 2.14
N LYS A 67 -7.09 7.32 1.22
CA LYS A 67 -8.24 8.16 1.59
C LYS A 67 -9.30 7.37 2.35
N ALA A 68 -9.55 6.14 1.93
CA ALA A 68 -10.57 5.31 2.57
C ALA A 68 -10.20 4.98 4.02
N VAL A 69 -8.94 4.58 4.26
CA VAL A 69 -8.51 4.23 5.61
C VAL A 69 -8.40 5.48 6.49
N GLN A 70 -7.99 6.62 5.93
CA GLN A 70 -7.95 7.88 6.65
C GLN A 70 -9.36 8.34 7.05
N GLY A 71 -10.34 8.09 6.20
CA GLY A 71 -11.72 8.41 6.51
C GLY A 71 -12.27 7.64 7.70
N LYS A 72 -11.61 6.54 8.06
CA LYS A 72 -11.97 5.76 9.25
C LYS A 72 -11.04 6.03 10.44
N GLY A 73 -10.24 7.08 10.35
CA GLY A 73 -9.32 7.46 11.41
C GLY A 73 -8.01 6.70 11.41
N GLY A 74 -7.72 6.00 10.33
CA GLY A 74 -6.51 5.21 10.20
C GLY A 74 -5.46 5.86 9.30
N THR A 75 -4.42 5.09 8.98
CA THR A 75 -3.31 5.54 8.14
C THR A 75 -2.92 4.45 7.15
N LEU A 76 -2.45 4.91 5.98
CA LEU A 76 -1.78 4.04 5.04
C LEU A 76 -0.28 4.32 5.12
N ARG A 77 0.52 3.27 5.24
CA ARG A 77 1.99 3.38 5.31
C ARG A 77 2.60 2.51 4.23
N LEU A 78 3.75 2.95 3.73
CA LEU A 78 4.49 2.23 2.70
C LEU A 78 5.73 1.63 3.33
N ALA A 79 5.99 0.36 3.06
CA ALA A 79 7.16 -0.33 3.57
C ALA A 79 7.98 -0.89 2.41
N GLY A 80 9.28 -0.63 2.44
CA GLY A 80 10.20 -1.22 1.47
C GLY A 80 10.27 -0.54 0.12
N LEU A 81 9.91 0.74 0.02
CA LEU A 81 10.05 1.47 -1.24
C LEU A 81 11.51 1.50 -1.67
N GLY A 82 11.75 1.22 -2.95
CA GLY A 82 13.10 1.28 -3.48
C GLY A 82 13.09 1.32 -5.00
N GLY A 83 14.26 1.58 -5.57
CA GLY A 83 14.48 1.57 -7.00
C GLY A 83 13.56 2.48 -7.78
N MET A 84 13.13 1.97 -8.93
CA MET A 84 12.30 2.73 -9.86
C MET A 84 10.92 3.06 -9.27
N VAL A 85 10.38 2.17 -8.45
CA VAL A 85 9.07 2.39 -7.81
C VAL A 85 9.14 3.57 -6.86
N ARG A 86 10.23 3.69 -6.09
CA ARG A 86 10.44 4.85 -5.23
C ARG A 86 10.44 6.14 -6.05
N GLU A 87 11.14 6.16 -7.18
CA GLU A 87 11.20 7.33 -8.03
C GLU A 87 9.83 7.74 -8.53
N VAL A 88 9.00 6.77 -8.92
CA VAL A 88 7.63 7.06 -9.38
C VAL A 88 6.82 7.68 -8.25
N PHE A 89 6.92 7.15 -7.04
CA PHE A 89 6.21 7.71 -5.90
C PHE A 89 6.68 9.13 -5.58
N GLU A 90 7.97 9.39 -5.69
CA GLU A 90 8.52 10.72 -5.44
C GLU A 90 8.06 11.74 -6.49
N ILE A 91 8.16 11.36 -7.77
CA ILE A 91 7.77 12.26 -8.87
C ILE A 91 6.27 12.57 -8.80
N SER A 92 5.46 11.60 -8.39
CA SER A 92 4.01 11.77 -8.28
C SER A 92 3.59 12.55 -7.03
N GLY A 93 4.51 12.86 -6.15
CA GLY A 93 4.20 13.54 -4.89
C GLY A 93 3.68 12.62 -3.80
N PHE A 94 3.64 11.33 -4.04
CA PHE A 94 3.08 10.37 -3.07
C PHE A 94 3.98 10.18 -1.86
N SER A 95 5.28 10.43 -2.00
CA SER A 95 6.19 10.30 -0.87
C SER A 95 5.89 11.31 0.25
N GLY A 96 5.22 12.42 -0.10
CA GLY A 96 4.77 13.39 0.89
C GLY A 96 3.40 13.11 1.47
N LEU A 97 2.66 12.15 0.90
CA LEU A 97 1.30 11.84 1.33
C LEU A 97 1.23 10.73 2.34
N PHE A 98 2.14 9.76 2.27
CA PHE A 98 2.07 8.57 3.10
C PHE A 98 3.41 8.34 3.79
N PRO A 99 3.41 7.99 5.10
CA PRO A 99 4.65 7.66 5.79
C PRO A 99 5.35 6.47 5.14
N GLN A 100 6.67 6.52 5.11
CA GLN A 100 7.50 5.48 4.50
C GLN A 100 8.38 4.85 5.57
N HIS A 101 8.56 3.54 5.46
CA HIS A 101 9.37 2.77 6.40
C HIS A 101 10.23 1.77 5.62
N GLU A 102 11.34 1.37 6.19
CA GLU A 102 12.24 0.43 5.53
C GLU A 102 11.67 -0.99 5.53
N SER A 103 10.81 -1.31 6.48
CA SER A 103 10.29 -2.66 6.65
C SER A 103 8.89 -2.64 7.25
N VAL A 104 8.21 -3.78 7.17
CA VAL A 104 6.91 -3.96 7.82
C VAL A 104 7.05 -3.79 9.33
N GLU A 105 8.12 -4.33 9.92
CA GLU A 105 8.36 -4.21 11.35
C GLU A 105 8.44 -2.76 11.81
N ALA A 106 9.16 -1.94 11.04
CA ALA A 106 9.28 -0.52 11.34
C ALA A 106 7.93 0.19 11.21
N ALA A 107 7.15 -0.17 10.18
CA ALA A 107 5.83 0.41 9.97
C ALA A 107 4.87 0.02 11.09
N VAL A 108 4.87 -1.24 11.51
CA VAL A 108 4.01 -1.72 12.58
C VAL A 108 4.34 -1.00 13.89
N ALA A 109 5.61 -0.75 14.16
CA ALA A 109 6.04 -0.06 15.38
C ALA A 109 5.43 1.34 15.49
N GLU A 110 5.11 1.98 14.35
CA GLU A 110 4.53 3.31 14.34
C GLU A 110 3.00 3.32 14.42
N THR A 111 2.37 2.16 14.31
CA THR A 111 0.90 2.07 14.35
C THR A 111 0.36 1.95 15.77
N GLY A 112 1.24 1.64 16.69
CA GLY A 112 0.87 1.35 18.06
C GLY A 112 0.37 2.47 18.84
#